data_aa6d654ce86d6b52c45949907ee805fe
#
_entry.id   aa6d654ce86d6b52c45949907ee805fe
#
_cell.length_a   1.000
_cell.length_b   1.000
_cell.length_c   1.000
_cell.angle_alpha   90.00
_cell.angle_beta   90.00
_cell.angle_gamma   90.00
#
_symmetry.space_group_name_H-M   'P 1'
#
loop_
_entity.id
_entity.type
_entity.pdbx_description
1 polymer ?
#
loop_
_entity_poly.entity_id
_entity_poly.type
_entity_poly.pdbx_seq_one_letter_code
_entity_poly.pdbx_strand_id
1 'polypeptide(L)'
;ISARGLSYQHATRPQPAFRNVDLDVARGERVLITGDSGSGKSTLLAVIAKLIDDSEDGSRTGTLNVDGTVGMVLQDPEAQTILSRVGDDVAFGAENLGVPREEIWPRVQRALDAVGLDIPLDHHTAHLSGGQKQRLALAGVIAMGADILILDEPTANLDPRGRDEVIAAVD
;
A
#
# COMPACT_ATOMS: atom_id res chain seq x y z
N ILE A 1 -9.67 -2.36 -11.89
CA ILE A 1 -8.37 -2.75 -12.46
C ILE A 1 -8.63 -3.73 -13.59
N SER A 2 -7.96 -3.56 -14.73
CA SER A 2 -8.04 -4.52 -15.85
C SER A 2 -6.63 -4.69 -16.45
N ALA A 3 -6.18 -5.94 -16.60
CA ALA A 3 -4.91 -6.28 -17.24
C ALA A 3 -5.11 -7.40 -18.27
N ARG A 4 -4.35 -7.35 -19.38
CA ARG A 4 -4.36 -8.40 -20.43
C ARG A 4 -2.94 -8.67 -20.91
N GLY A 5 -2.55 -9.93 -20.86
CA GLY A 5 -1.23 -10.39 -21.26
C GLY A 5 -0.10 -9.66 -20.56
N LEU A 6 -0.35 -9.14 -19.35
CA LEU A 6 0.58 -8.29 -18.62
C LEU A 6 1.82 -9.08 -18.21
N SER A 7 2.99 -8.57 -18.59
CA SER A 7 4.27 -9.13 -18.18
C SER A 7 5.21 -8.00 -17.78
N TYR A 8 6.13 -8.28 -16.87
CA TYR A 8 7.11 -7.30 -16.44
C TYR A 8 8.49 -7.96 -16.22
N GLN A 9 9.53 -7.28 -16.71
CA GLN A 9 10.93 -7.69 -16.54
C GLN A 9 11.73 -6.51 -15.98
N HIS A 10 12.39 -6.70 -14.85
CA HIS A 10 13.33 -5.72 -14.31
C HIS A 10 14.54 -5.54 -15.24
N ALA A 11 15.03 -4.31 -15.40
CA ALA A 11 16.18 -3.97 -16.24
C ALA A 11 17.44 -4.78 -15.88
N THR A 12 17.60 -5.12 -14.60
CA THR A 12 18.77 -5.83 -14.07
C THR A 12 18.62 -7.36 -14.08
N ARG A 13 17.48 -7.92 -14.49
CA ARG A 13 17.22 -9.36 -14.46
C ARG A 13 17.00 -9.94 -15.86
N PRO A 14 17.61 -11.10 -16.19
CA PRO A 14 17.44 -11.72 -17.50
C PRO A 14 16.08 -12.38 -17.72
N GLN A 15 15.32 -12.61 -16.63
CA GLN A 15 14.01 -13.24 -16.69
C GLN A 15 12.93 -12.30 -16.19
N PRO A 16 11.74 -12.32 -16.79
CA PRO A 16 10.59 -11.59 -16.30
C PRO A 16 10.24 -11.99 -14.84
N ALA A 17 9.79 -11.00 -14.07
CA ALA A 17 9.25 -11.22 -12.73
C ALA A 17 7.92 -11.98 -12.79
N PHE A 18 7.10 -11.68 -13.80
CA PHE A 18 5.87 -12.42 -14.12
C PHE A 18 5.55 -12.31 -15.61
N ARG A 19 4.72 -13.22 -16.13
CA ARG A 19 4.37 -13.29 -17.57
C ARG A 19 2.90 -13.55 -17.79
N ASN A 20 2.35 -12.89 -18.81
CA ASN A 20 1.04 -13.17 -19.39
C ASN A 20 -0.11 -13.23 -18.34
N VAL A 21 -0.14 -12.25 -17.43
CA VAL A 21 -1.18 -12.14 -16.41
C VAL A 21 -2.40 -11.45 -17.00
N ASP A 22 -3.54 -12.12 -16.92
CA ASP A 22 -4.86 -11.55 -17.15
C ASP A 22 -5.56 -11.37 -15.81
N LEU A 23 -6.07 -10.18 -15.53
CA LEU A 23 -6.72 -9.84 -14.28
C LEU A 23 -7.82 -8.83 -14.53
N ASP A 24 -8.99 -9.08 -13.95
CA ASP A 24 -10.06 -8.10 -13.82
C ASP A 24 -10.44 -8.02 -12.34
N VAL A 25 -10.50 -6.81 -11.82
CA VAL A 25 -10.97 -6.54 -10.46
C VAL A 25 -12.03 -5.47 -10.54
N ALA A 26 -13.26 -5.82 -10.20
CA ALA A 26 -14.38 -4.92 -10.15
C ALA A 26 -14.34 -4.00 -8.92
N ARG A 27 -15.15 -2.94 -8.93
CA ARG A 27 -15.29 -2.05 -7.78
C ARG A 27 -15.90 -2.82 -6.59
N GLY A 28 -15.26 -2.69 -5.42
CA GLY A 28 -15.65 -3.39 -4.20
C GLY A 28 -15.25 -4.86 -4.14
N GLU A 29 -14.56 -5.36 -5.17
CA GLU A 29 -14.05 -6.73 -5.16
C GLU A 29 -12.77 -6.84 -4.33
N ARG A 30 -12.65 -7.96 -3.60
CA ARG A 30 -11.46 -8.33 -2.84
C ARG A 30 -10.78 -9.50 -3.52
N VAL A 31 -9.49 -9.33 -3.84
CA VAL A 31 -8.69 -10.33 -4.55
C VAL A 31 -7.50 -10.73 -3.69
N LEU A 32 -7.33 -12.01 -3.46
CA LEU A 32 -6.16 -12.58 -2.82
C LEU A 32 -5.21 -13.16 -3.87
N ILE A 33 -3.99 -12.62 -3.95
CA ILE A 33 -2.93 -13.12 -4.82
C ILE A 33 -2.04 -14.07 -4.02
N THR A 34 -2.01 -15.35 -4.41
CA THR A 34 -1.20 -16.39 -3.77
C THR A 34 -0.13 -16.92 -4.72
N GLY A 35 0.92 -17.51 -4.16
CA GLY A 35 2.02 -18.13 -4.92
C GLY A 35 3.31 -18.17 -4.10
N ASP A 36 4.29 -18.92 -4.58
CA ASP A 36 5.57 -19.11 -3.93
C ASP A 36 6.35 -17.79 -3.73
N SER A 37 7.29 -17.79 -2.78
CA SER A 37 8.23 -16.67 -2.64
C SER A 37 9.03 -16.50 -3.92
N GLY A 38 9.17 -15.25 -4.39
CA GLY A 38 9.86 -14.94 -5.64
C GLY A 38 9.03 -15.17 -6.91
N SER A 39 7.74 -15.53 -6.83
CA SER A 39 6.88 -15.72 -8.02
C SER A 39 6.44 -14.39 -8.69
N GLY A 40 6.90 -13.24 -8.19
CA GLY A 40 6.61 -11.93 -8.78
C GLY A 40 5.38 -11.20 -8.23
N LYS A 41 4.76 -11.68 -7.14
CA LYS A 41 3.58 -11.03 -6.52
C LYS A 41 3.81 -9.57 -6.19
N SER A 42 4.84 -9.25 -5.39
CA SER A 42 5.16 -7.87 -5.02
C SER A 42 5.48 -6.99 -6.22
N THR A 43 6.14 -7.56 -7.25
CA THR A 43 6.38 -6.84 -8.52
C THR A 43 5.07 -6.56 -9.26
N LEU A 44 4.15 -7.53 -9.31
CA LEU A 44 2.83 -7.32 -9.91
C LEU A 44 2.05 -6.22 -9.19
N LEU A 45 2.04 -6.26 -7.86
CA LEU A 45 1.40 -5.23 -7.03
C LEU A 45 2.02 -3.85 -7.25
N ALA A 46 3.35 -3.75 -7.31
CA ALA A 46 4.07 -2.51 -7.57
C ALA A 46 3.80 -1.95 -8.98
N VAL A 47 3.69 -2.81 -10.00
CA VAL A 47 3.29 -2.42 -11.36
C VAL A 47 1.85 -1.88 -11.38
N ILE A 48 0.91 -2.53 -10.69
CA ILE A 48 -0.48 -2.06 -10.59
C ILE A 48 -0.53 -0.72 -9.85
N ALA A 49 0.27 -0.55 -8.79
CA ALA A 49 0.36 0.68 -8.02
C ALA A 49 1.12 1.81 -8.75
N LYS A 50 1.72 1.53 -9.92
CA LYS A 50 2.55 2.47 -10.69
C LYS A 50 3.75 3.00 -9.88
N LEU A 51 4.31 2.16 -9.01
CA LEU A 51 5.51 2.45 -8.23
C LEU A 51 6.81 2.10 -8.97
N ILE A 52 6.70 1.41 -10.09
CA ILE A 52 7.82 1.01 -10.93
C ILE A 52 7.66 1.68 -12.29
N ASP A 53 8.71 2.38 -12.74
CA ASP A 53 8.74 3.02 -14.07
C ASP A 53 9.10 2.00 -15.15
N ASP A 54 8.31 1.99 -16.23
CA ASP A 54 8.52 1.07 -17.36
C ASP A 54 9.80 1.37 -18.15
N SER A 55 10.36 2.58 -18.03
CA SER A 55 11.52 3.03 -18.81
C SER A 55 12.85 2.91 -18.05
N GLU A 56 12.84 3.13 -16.74
CA GLU A 56 14.04 3.14 -15.91
C GLU A 56 14.24 1.82 -15.17
N ASP A 57 13.16 1.29 -14.58
CA ASP A 57 13.20 0.10 -13.73
C ASP A 57 13.11 -1.21 -14.52
N GLY A 58 12.56 -1.16 -15.73
CA GLY A 58 12.37 -2.37 -16.53
C GLY A 58 11.53 -2.18 -17.78
N SER A 59 10.90 -3.26 -18.22
CA SER A 59 10.01 -3.25 -19.39
C SER A 59 8.72 -3.98 -19.09
N ARG A 60 7.61 -3.37 -19.48
CA ARG A 60 6.27 -3.92 -19.40
C ARG A 60 5.74 -4.24 -20.80
N THR A 61 5.05 -5.37 -20.92
CA THR A 61 4.26 -5.73 -22.11
C THR A 61 2.84 -6.08 -21.71
N GLY A 62 1.94 -6.08 -22.68
CA GLY A 62 0.50 -6.21 -22.44
C GLY A 62 -0.16 -4.88 -22.10
N THR A 63 -1.38 -4.94 -21.57
CA THR A 63 -2.15 -3.74 -21.19
C THR A 63 -2.49 -3.77 -19.71
N LEU A 64 -2.46 -2.59 -19.08
CA LEU A 64 -2.91 -2.38 -17.71
C LEU A 64 -3.70 -1.07 -17.65
N ASN A 65 -4.94 -1.17 -17.17
CA ASN A 65 -5.77 -0.02 -16.86
C ASN A 65 -6.12 -0.03 -15.38
N VAL A 66 -5.81 1.06 -14.69
CA VAL A 66 -6.12 1.26 -13.26
C VAL A 66 -6.87 2.58 -13.17
N ASP A 67 -8.14 2.49 -12.79
CA ASP A 67 -9.05 3.63 -12.64
C ASP A 67 -9.22 3.94 -11.16
N GLY A 68 -8.82 5.13 -10.76
CA GLY A 68 -8.82 5.61 -9.38
C GLY A 68 -7.43 5.74 -8.74
N THR A 69 -7.45 6.27 -7.53
CA THR A 69 -6.27 6.48 -6.70
C THR A 69 -5.86 5.17 -6.02
N VAL A 70 -4.59 4.81 -6.11
CA VAL A 70 -4.06 3.59 -5.49
C VAL A 70 -3.28 3.95 -4.24
N GLY A 71 -3.61 3.31 -3.13
CA GLY A 71 -2.80 3.28 -1.92
C GLY A 71 -2.18 1.90 -1.75
N MET A 72 -0.88 1.84 -1.47
CA MET A 72 -0.18 0.58 -1.27
C MET A 72 0.52 0.54 0.08
N VAL A 73 0.33 -0.56 0.80
CA VAL A 73 1.10 -0.90 2.00
C VAL A 73 2.14 -1.93 1.61
N LEU A 74 3.42 -1.57 1.80
CA LEU A 74 4.57 -2.42 1.47
C LEU A 74 4.85 -3.43 2.59
N GLN A 75 5.57 -4.49 2.24
CA GLN A 75 6.02 -5.52 3.18
C GLN A 75 6.97 -4.94 4.26
N ASP A 76 7.81 -3.96 3.90
CA ASP A 76 8.72 -3.28 4.83
C ASP A 76 8.13 -1.94 5.29
N PRO A 77 7.62 -1.84 6.54
CA PRO A 77 7.04 -0.61 7.05
C PRO A 77 8.07 0.49 7.30
N GLU A 78 9.36 0.16 7.46
CA GLU A 78 10.42 1.16 7.61
C GLU A 78 10.58 1.99 6.34
N ALA A 79 10.45 1.35 5.18
CA ALA A 79 10.56 2.02 3.89
C ALA A 79 9.39 2.97 3.59
N GLN A 80 8.27 2.87 4.32
CA GLN A 80 7.08 3.69 4.12
C GLN A 80 6.99 4.91 5.04
N THR A 81 7.72 4.92 6.16
CA THR A 81 7.70 6.06 7.08
C THR A 81 8.49 7.23 6.48
N ILE A 82 7.83 8.31 6.18
CA ILE A 82 8.38 9.47 5.45
C ILE A 82 8.67 10.63 6.42
N LEU A 83 7.75 10.89 7.36
CA LEU A 83 7.83 12.04 8.24
C LEU A 83 8.09 11.63 9.69
N SER A 84 8.64 12.56 10.46
CA SER A 84 9.12 12.28 11.81
C SER A 84 8.02 12.24 12.88
N ARG A 85 6.80 12.70 12.56
CA ARG A 85 5.66 12.71 13.48
C ARG A 85 4.52 11.85 12.94
N VAL A 86 3.86 11.11 13.81
CA VAL A 86 2.75 10.22 13.48
C VAL A 86 1.63 10.94 12.72
N GLY A 87 1.17 12.08 13.22
CA GLY A 87 0.10 12.83 12.58
C GLY A 87 0.47 13.33 11.19
N ASP A 88 1.68 13.87 11.04
CA ASP A 88 2.16 14.40 9.77
C ASP A 88 2.35 13.28 8.74
N ASP A 89 2.88 12.12 9.16
CA ASP A 89 3.11 10.97 8.30
C ASP A 89 1.79 10.39 7.75
N VAL A 90 0.77 10.28 8.61
CA VAL A 90 -0.58 9.84 8.19
C VAL A 90 -1.27 10.88 7.29
N ALA A 91 -1.06 12.18 7.53
CA ALA A 91 -1.63 13.26 6.74
C ALA A 91 -1.03 13.35 5.33
N PHE A 92 0.21 12.92 5.15
CA PHE A 92 1.03 13.16 3.95
C PHE A 92 0.32 12.78 2.64
N GLY A 93 -0.32 11.61 2.57
CA GLY A 93 -1.03 11.16 1.37
C GLY A 93 -2.23 12.04 1.03
N ALA A 94 -3.01 12.44 2.04
CA ALA A 94 -4.16 13.31 1.87
C ALA A 94 -3.75 14.74 1.44
N GLU A 95 -2.64 15.26 1.99
CA GLU A 95 -2.09 16.56 1.58
C GLU A 95 -1.64 16.57 0.11
N ASN A 96 -0.94 15.51 -0.32
CA ASN A 96 -0.50 15.36 -1.71
C ASN A 96 -1.65 15.24 -2.71
N LEU A 97 -2.79 14.71 -2.30
CA LEU A 97 -4.01 14.65 -3.11
C LEU A 97 -4.84 15.94 -3.07
N GLY A 98 -4.38 16.96 -2.34
CA GLY A 98 -5.07 18.26 -2.25
C GLY A 98 -6.36 18.22 -1.45
N VAL A 99 -6.48 17.29 -0.49
CA VAL A 99 -7.62 17.25 0.44
C VAL A 99 -7.68 18.57 1.23
N PRO A 100 -8.87 19.20 1.37
CA PRO A 100 -9.02 20.43 2.14
C PRO A 100 -8.47 20.27 3.58
N ARG A 101 -7.74 21.29 4.04
CA ARG A 101 -7.04 21.28 5.33
C ARG A 101 -7.96 20.94 6.51
N GLU A 102 -9.19 21.43 6.48
CA GLU A 102 -10.21 21.15 7.49
C GLU A 102 -10.65 19.70 7.55
N GLU A 103 -10.45 18.93 6.48
CA GLU A 103 -10.78 17.50 6.42
C GLU A 103 -9.62 16.59 6.83
N ILE A 104 -8.37 17.03 6.69
CA ILE A 104 -7.18 16.20 6.87
C ILE A 104 -7.13 15.63 8.30
N TRP A 105 -7.16 16.48 9.32
CA TRP A 105 -7.03 16.03 10.71
C TRP A 105 -8.17 15.08 11.18
N PRO A 106 -9.44 15.34 10.83
CA PRO A 106 -10.50 14.37 11.07
C PRO A 106 -10.30 13.01 10.35
N ARG A 107 -9.69 13.02 9.14
CA ARG A 107 -9.35 11.78 8.44
C ARG A 107 -8.21 11.04 9.14
N VAL A 108 -7.15 11.75 9.52
CA VAL A 108 -6.00 11.22 10.27
C VAL A 108 -6.48 10.51 11.55
N GLN A 109 -7.30 11.18 12.37
CA GLN A 109 -7.78 10.59 13.62
C GLN A 109 -8.59 9.32 13.37
N ARG A 110 -9.56 9.37 12.45
CA ARG A 110 -10.36 8.18 12.09
C ARG A 110 -9.51 7.02 11.55
N ALA A 111 -8.47 7.32 10.78
CA ALA A 111 -7.58 6.30 10.25
C ALA A 111 -6.74 5.64 11.35
N LEU A 112 -6.22 6.44 12.29
CA LEU A 112 -5.48 5.91 13.46
C LEU A 112 -6.39 5.06 14.35
N ASP A 113 -7.61 5.51 14.61
CA ASP A 113 -8.62 4.77 15.38
C ASP A 113 -8.96 3.43 14.70
N ALA A 114 -9.14 3.44 13.37
CA ALA A 114 -9.48 2.25 12.58
C ALA A 114 -8.40 1.15 12.65
N VAL A 115 -7.13 1.55 12.73
CA VAL A 115 -6.01 0.58 12.85
C VAL A 115 -5.61 0.30 14.31
N GLY A 116 -6.35 0.79 15.29
CA GLY A 116 -6.06 0.60 16.70
C GLY A 116 -4.73 1.21 17.14
N LEU A 117 -4.31 2.33 16.55
CA LEU A 117 -3.07 3.02 16.88
C LEU A 117 -3.33 4.23 17.78
N ASP A 118 -3.50 4.00 19.06
CA ASP A 118 -3.71 5.04 20.08
C ASP A 118 -2.37 5.64 20.53
N ILE A 119 -1.87 6.60 19.75
CA ILE A 119 -0.59 7.28 19.95
C ILE A 119 -0.77 8.78 19.65
N PRO A 120 -0.16 9.69 20.46
CA PRO A 120 -0.22 11.12 20.19
C PRO A 120 0.27 11.50 18.78
N LEU A 121 -0.39 12.45 18.13
CA LEU A 121 -0.06 12.88 16.77
C LEU A 121 1.36 13.46 16.65
N ASP A 122 1.90 14.03 17.73
CA ASP A 122 3.25 14.58 17.80
C ASP A 122 4.31 13.54 18.20
N HIS A 123 3.91 12.28 18.44
CA HIS A 123 4.84 11.19 18.74
C HIS A 123 5.80 10.94 17.57
N HIS A 124 7.07 10.67 17.91
CA HIS A 124 8.11 10.49 16.91
C HIS A 124 8.04 9.10 16.27
N THR A 125 7.94 9.04 14.94
CA THR A 125 7.79 7.76 14.19
C THR A 125 8.97 6.80 14.39
N ALA A 126 10.18 7.32 14.66
CA ALA A 126 11.35 6.50 14.96
C ALA A 126 11.22 5.68 16.27
N HIS A 127 10.31 6.06 17.17
CA HIS A 127 10.08 5.35 18.44
C HIS A 127 8.98 4.28 18.35
N LEU A 128 8.37 4.10 17.17
CA LEU A 128 7.37 3.08 16.94
C LEU A 128 7.99 1.71 16.77
N SER A 129 7.34 0.68 17.31
CA SER A 129 7.66 -0.71 16.99
C SER A 129 7.35 -1.04 15.54
N GLY A 130 7.90 -2.12 14.98
CA GLY A 130 7.61 -2.56 13.61
C GLY A 130 6.12 -2.76 13.36
N GLY A 131 5.37 -3.36 14.30
CA GLY A 131 3.92 -3.52 14.20
C GLY A 131 3.16 -2.19 14.25
N GLN A 132 3.63 -1.22 15.03
CA GLN A 132 3.06 0.14 15.02
C GLN A 132 3.32 0.87 13.71
N LYS A 133 4.50 0.73 13.12
CA LYS A 133 4.83 1.28 11.79
C LYS A 133 3.99 0.67 10.68
N GLN A 134 3.72 -0.64 10.76
CA GLN A 134 2.82 -1.30 9.81
C GLN A 134 1.41 -0.71 9.88
N ARG A 135 0.88 -0.51 11.08
CA ARG A 135 -0.44 0.13 11.27
C ARG A 135 -0.42 1.60 10.88
N LEU A 136 0.68 2.31 11.11
CA LEU A 136 0.86 3.69 10.65
C LEU A 136 0.77 3.79 9.14
N ALA A 137 1.48 2.92 8.40
CA ALA A 137 1.43 2.87 6.94
C ALA A 137 0.01 2.62 6.43
N LEU A 138 -0.72 1.69 7.05
CA LEU A 138 -2.13 1.44 6.72
C LEU A 138 -3.01 2.65 7.02
N ALA A 139 -2.82 3.31 8.17
CA ALA A 139 -3.54 4.53 8.51
C ALA A 139 -3.32 5.64 7.47
N GLY A 140 -2.09 5.81 6.97
CA GLY A 140 -1.77 6.77 5.92
C GLY A 140 -2.57 6.52 4.63
N VAL A 141 -2.66 5.26 4.20
CA VAL A 141 -3.44 4.89 3.00
C VAL A 141 -4.95 5.08 3.23
N ILE A 142 -5.48 4.76 4.42
CA ILE A 142 -6.89 4.99 4.77
C ILE A 142 -7.19 6.49 4.80
N ALA A 143 -6.34 7.31 5.44
CA ALA A 143 -6.53 8.77 5.53
C ALA A 143 -6.50 9.44 4.16
N MET A 144 -5.67 8.93 3.25
CA MET A 144 -5.61 9.38 1.85
C MET A 144 -6.95 9.16 1.12
N GLY A 145 -7.74 8.16 1.50
CA GLY A 145 -9.00 7.84 0.86
C GLY A 145 -8.82 7.23 -0.52
N ALA A 146 -7.86 6.33 -0.67
CA ALA A 146 -7.60 5.63 -1.92
C ALA A 146 -8.81 4.81 -2.40
N ASP A 147 -9.07 4.82 -3.71
CA ASP A 147 -10.11 4.00 -4.34
C ASP A 147 -9.74 2.52 -4.38
N ILE A 148 -8.44 2.24 -4.43
CA ILE A 148 -7.86 0.90 -4.52
C ILE A 148 -6.81 0.76 -3.41
N LEU A 149 -6.99 -0.26 -2.57
CA LEU A 149 -6.05 -0.62 -1.52
C LEU A 149 -5.26 -1.86 -1.95
N ILE A 150 -3.95 -1.74 -2.00
CA ILE A 150 -3.03 -2.84 -2.26
C ILE A 150 -2.23 -3.13 -0.99
N LEU A 151 -2.24 -4.39 -0.55
CA LEU A 151 -1.55 -4.84 0.64
C LEU A 151 -0.54 -5.93 0.28
N ASP A 152 0.75 -5.66 0.47
CA ASP A 152 1.82 -6.64 0.25
C ASP A 152 2.28 -7.19 1.61
N GLU A 153 1.77 -8.36 1.97
CA GLU A 153 2.03 -9.04 3.26
C GLU A 153 1.81 -8.16 4.51
N PRO A 154 0.68 -7.44 4.64
CA PRO A 154 0.48 -6.39 5.65
C PRO A 154 0.50 -6.89 7.10
N THR A 155 0.49 -8.19 7.33
CA THR A 155 0.46 -8.82 8.66
C THR A 155 1.72 -9.59 9.00
N ALA A 156 2.75 -9.58 8.15
CA ALA A 156 3.96 -10.40 8.32
C ALA A 156 4.72 -10.10 9.63
N ASN A 157 4.71 -8.84 10.07
CA ASN A 157 5.45 -8.37 11.24
C ASN A 157 4.54 -8.10 12.47
N LEU A 158 3.29 -8.60 12.45
CA LEU A 158 2.33 -8.34 13.51
C LEU A 158 2.16 -9.54 14.43
N ASP A 159 1.96 -9.24 15.72
CA ASP A 159 1.42 -10.20 16.69
C ASP A 159 -0.05 -10.53 16.37
N PRO A 160 -0.65 -11.56 17.00
CA PRO A 160 -2.02 -11.96 16.70
C PRO A 160 -3.03 -10.84 16.84
N ARG A 161 -2.91 -9.99 17.87
CA ARG A 161 -3.83 -8.87 18.11
C ARG A 161 -3.71 -7.80 17.03
N GLY A 162 -2.49 -7.39 16.70
CA GLY A 162 -2.23 -6.42 15.63
C GLY A 162 -2.70 -6.91 14.26
N ARG A 163 -2.64 -8.22 14.03
CA ARG A 163 -3.18 -8.85 12.81
C ARG A 163 -4.70 -8.71 12.73
N ASP A 164 -5.41 -8.99 13.82
CA ASP A 164 -6.86 -8.86 13.88
C ASP A 164 -7.29 -7.40 13.69
N GLU A 165 -6.56 -6.43 14.27
CA GLU A 165 -6.80 -5.00 14.09
C GLU A 165 -6.62 -4.55 12.63
N VAL A 166 -5.58 -5.03 11.94
CA VAL A 166 -5.36 -4.74 10.50
C VAL A 166 -6.47 -5.34 9.64
N ILE A 167 -6.87 -6.59 9.90
CA ILE A 167 -7.95 -7.25 9.17
C ILE A 167 -9.25 -6.45 9.35
N ALA A 168 -9.59 -6.07 10.57
CA ALA A 168 -10.80 -5.30 10.86
C ALA A 168 -10.81 -3.91 10.20
N ALA A 169 -9.64 -3.29 10.01
CA ALA A 169 -9.52 -1.98 9.37
C ALA A 169 -9.74 -2.00 7.84
N VAL A 170 -9.55 -3.16 7.20
CA VAL A 170 -9.71 -3.33 5.75
C VAL A 170 -11.00 -4.07 5.35
N ASP A 171 -11.76 -4.55 6.33
CA ASP A 171 -13.08 -5.17 6.15
C ASP A 171 -14.19 -4.13 6.02
#